data_6aa2fc1cd9b7ac2eeb3237166958b88f
#
_entry.id   6aa2fc1cd9b7ac2eeb3237166958b88f
#
_cell.length_a   1.000
_cell.length_b   1.000
_cell.length_c   1.000
_cell.angle_alpha   90.00
_cell.angle_beta   90.00
_cell.angle_gamma   90.00
#
_symmetry.space_group_name_H-M   'P 1'
#
loop_
_entity.id
_entity.type
_entity.pdbx_description
1 polymer ?
#
loop_
_entity_poly.entity_id
_entity_poly.type
_entity_poly.pdbx_seq_one_letter_code
_entity_poly.pdbx_strand_id
1 'polypeptide(L)'
;MKKFLCLALAAAVVLASCGNKKSNETEQITLSPIMEKALNDKSSKFYADFPLYPQQLSKLPIGVFDSGTGGLTVLEVLLNADMIDNISGKEGSDGVPDFAGEAFTYLADRANMPYGNYAAENKQDFFKELVVKDALFLVGDKYWTNPADKQKSGTMQPCKILVIACNTATAWGLEDVSNLLDLSGTGVKVIGVINAGVNALYNKLEAAEGADSVAVGVLATVGTIASNAYERTIREIGAANGYEGFIKVVNHPCAGFAEAVDQEKDFVNTALTAPREGYRGPVLGVGAENIKEGLLGIYNFDYSNGAVLREKVNGKYTQFQLNSAANYARFHLVTLLEKHKASGAQVPLKHIILGCTHYPFLLNTLNDAIEELRNYRDKEGRLVYEGLIHPEFEFIDPAVFTALECYNTLREDNNLALNTTEGKFEGYISVPAYGLPSECLDSDGNLSYDFKYGREHATEDITTVFVPFSKRYLDEQTLQRIENMLPLSYEKIKQFIE
;
A
#
# COMPACT_ATOMS: atom_id res chain seq x y z
N MET A 1 -17.53 62.74 19.33
CA MET A 1 -18.42 61.85 20.07
C MET A 1 -19.11 60.90 19.07
N LYS A 2 -18.66 59.70 18.94
CA LYS A 2 -19.40 58.51 18.46
C LYS A 2 -18.47 57.34 18.67
N LYS A 3 -18.81 56.50 19.63
CA LYS A 3 -18.14 55.24 19.96
C LYS A 3 -18.46 54.22 18.86
N PHE A 4 -17.47 53.61 18.25
CA PHE A 4 -17.64 52.39 17.48
C PHE A 4 -17.28 51.20 18.38
N LEU A 5 -18.30 50.41 18.60
CA LEU A 5 -18.26 49.16 19.34
C LEU A 5 -17.91 48.06 18.31
N CYS A 6 -16.72 47.45 18.41
CA CYS A 6 -16.40 46.25 17.67
C CYS A 6 -17.09 45.04 18.34
N LEU A 7 -18.11 44.51 17.68
CA LEU A 7 -18.65 43.18 18.00
C LEU A 7 -17.74 42.10 17.36
N ALA A 8 -17.11 41.34 18.20
CA ALA A 8 -16.52 40.06 17.78
C ALA A 8 -17.66 39.04 17.61
N LEU A 9 -17.92 38.61 16.38
CA LEU A 9 -18.79 37.45 16.11
C LEU A 9 -17.98 36.18 16.31
N ALA A 10 -18.20 35.48 17.41
CA ALA A 10 -17.84 34.08 17.55
C ALA A 10 -18.86 33.27 16.77
N ALA A 11 -18.46 32.66 15.67
CA ALA A 11 -19.25 31.70 14.94
C ALA A 11 -19.23 30.39 15.69
N ALA A 12 -20.23 30.14 16.53
CA ALA A 12 -20.53 28.82 17.04
C ALA A 12 -21.21 28.01 15.95
N VAL A 13 -20.53 27.04 15.39
CA VAL A 13 -21.14 26.04 14.52
C VAL A 13 -21.99 25.12 15.39
N VAL A 14 -23.29 25.38 15.39
CA VAL A 14 -24.29 24.47 15.95
C VAL A 14 -24.52 23.37 14.94
N LEU A 15 -24.00 22.19 15.23
CA LEU A 15 -24.43 20.97 14.54
C LEU A 15 -25.92 20.73 14.81
N ALA A 16 -26.75 21.14 13.87
CA ALA A 16 -28.17 20.78 13.87
C ALA A 16 -28.28 19.31 13.42
N SER A 17 -28.39 18.42 14.38
CA SER A 17 -28.83 17.05 14.19
C SER A 17 -30.24 17.06 13.66
N CYS A 18 -30.44 16.93 12.35
CA CYS A 18 -31.72 16.56 11.76
C CYS A 18 -31.95 15.08 12.01
N GLY A 19 -32.73 14.79 13.03
CA GLY A 19 -33.20 13.46 13.34
C GLY A 19 -34.10 12.89 12.26
N ASN A 20 -33.52 12.04 11.39
CA ASN A 20 -34.25 10.97 10.76
C ASN A 20 -34.09 9.74 11.65
N LYS A 21 -35.18 9.32 12.27
CA LYS A 21 -35.29 8.02 12.91
C LYS A 21 -35.15 6.93 11.86
N LYS A 22 -33.90 6.56 11.53
CA LYS A 22 -33.58 5.21 11.08
C LYS A 22 -33.58 4.35 12.33
N SER A 23 -34.35 3.28 12.29
CA SER A 23 -34.38 2.20 13.26
C SER A 23 -32.93 1.85 13.62
N ASN A 24 -32.61 1.87 14.91
CA ASN A 24 -31.40 1.25 15.48
C ASN A 24 -31.50 -0.27 15.27
N GLU A 25 -31.25 -0.74 14.09
CA GLU A 25 -30.63 -2.05 13.89
C GLU A 25 -29.15 -1.80 14.11
N THR A 26 -28.65 -2.12 15.29
CA THR A 26 -27.22 -2.36 15.53
C THR A 26 -26.85 -3.44 14.53
N GLU A 27 -26.16 -3.10 13.44
CA GLU A 27 -25.59 -4.10 12.55
C GLU A 27 -24.71 -4.98 13.44
N GLN A 28 -25.14 -6.23 13.59
CA GLN A 28 -24.44 -7.20 14.41
C GLN A 28 -23.15 -7.54 13.65
N ILE A 29 -22.00 -7.04 14.13
CA ILE A 29 -20.70 -7.35 13.52
C ILE A 29 -20.54 -8.87 13.49
N THR A 30 -20.44 -9.43 12.31
CA THR A 30 -20.16 -10.85 12.14
C THR A 30 -18.67 -11.07 12.29
N LEU A 31 -18.26 -11.76 13.35
CA LEU A 31 -16.85 -12.07 13.58
C LEU A 31 -16.35 -13.11 12.56
N SER A 32 -15.22 -12.85 11.93
CA SER A 32 -14.51 -13.88 11.20
C SER A 32 -13.93 -14.93 12.15
N PRO A 33 -13.66 -16.17 11.70
CA PRO A 33 -13.13 -17.21 12.59
C PRO A 33 -11.87 -16.82 13.36
N ILE A 34 -10.98 -16.05 12.72
CA ILE A 34 -9.75 -15.59 13.40
C ILE A 34 -10.04 -14.53 14.47
N MET A 35 -11.01 -13.63 14.24
CA MET A 35 -11.42 -12.65 15.23
C MET A 35 -12.07 -13.32 16.44
N GLU A 36 -12.94 -14.33 16.21
CA GLU A 36 -13.53 -15.11 17.28
C GLU A 36 -12.46 -15.81 18.14
N LYS A 37 -11.46 -16.41 17.51
CA LYS A 37 -10.32 -17.02 18.19
C LYS A 37 -9.52 -16.01 18.99
N ALA A 38 -9.25 -14.84 18.42
CA ALA A 38 -8.45 -13.79 19.06
C ALA A 38 -9.13 -13.19 20.29
N LEU A 39 -10.44 -13.00 20.23
CA LEU A 39 -11.21 -12.33 21.29
C LEU A 39 -11.69 -13.30 22.37
N ASN A 40 -12.12 -14.51 21.99
CA ASN A 40 -12.96 -15.34 22.85
C ASN A 40 -12.36 -16.73 23.19
N ASP A 41 -11.47 -17.29 22.36
CA ASP A 41 -10.94 -18.64 22.57
C ASP A 41 -9.55 -18.62 23.22
N LYS A 42 -9.51 -18.70 24.55
CA LYS A 42 -8.26 -18.76 25.34
C LYS A 42 -7.37 -19.97 25.03
N SER A 43 -7.90 -20.99 24.37
CA SER A 43 -7.13 -22.17 23.97
C SER A 43 -6.46 -22.01 22.60
N SER A 44 -6.89 -21.05 21.79
CA SER A 44 -6.35 -20.76 20.49
C SER A 44 -4.92 -20.19 20.58
N LYS A 45 -4.09 -20.55 19.59
CA LYS A 45 -2.76 -19.95 19.41
C LYS A 45 -2.82 -18.47 19.00
N PHE A 46 -3.98 -18.01 18.55
CA PHE A 46 -4.25 -16.65 18.12
C PHE A 46 -4.94 -15.78 19.19
N TYR A 47 -5.24 -16.36 20.36
CA TYR A 47 -5.83 -15.60 21.46
C TYR A 47 -4.94 -14.44 21.88
N ALA A 48 -5.53 -13.26 22.05
CA ALA A 48 -4.88 -12.06 22.54
C ALA A 48 -5.53 -11.61 23.86
N ASP A 49 -4.73 -11.46 24.92
CA ASP A 49 -5.24 -11.04 26.23
C ASP A 49 -5.40 -9.52 26.29
N PHE A 50 -6.34 -8.98 25.52
CA PHE A 50 -6.61 -7.56 25.40
C PHE A 50 -6.88 -6.84 26.75
N PRO A 51 -7.50 -7.46 27.77
CA PRO A 51 -7.60 -6.86 29.10
C PRO A 51 -6.27 -6.50 29.77
N LEU A 52 -5.16 -7.13 29.36
CA LEU A 52 -3.82 -6.81 29.84
C LEU A 52 -3.10 -5.74 28.99
N TYR A 53 -3.76 -5.19 27.98
CA TYR A 53 -3.16 -4.18 27.10
C TYR A 53 -2.75 -2.93 27.88
N PRO A 54 -1.58 -2.31 27.58
CA PRO A 54 -1.11 -1.12 28.25
C PRO A 54 -2.10 0.05 28.16
N GLN A 55 -2.40 0.70 29.30
CA GLN A 55 -3.35 1.81 29.36
C GLN A 55 -2.76 3.15 28.87
N GLN A 56 -1.43 3.29 28.86
CA GLN A 56 -0.73 4.51 28.40
C GLN A 56 -0.26 4.34 26.96
N LEU A 57 -1.17 4.51 26.01
CA LEU A 57 -0.88 4.31 24.60
C LEU A 57 0.22 5.25 24.07
N SER A 58 0.32 6.48 24.58
CA SER A 58 1.32 7.46 24.12
C SER A 58 2.78 6.99 24.24
N LYS A 59 3.06 5.96 25.03
CA LYS A 59 4.41 5.39 25.21
C LYS A 59 4.71 4.22 24.27
N LEU A 60 3.70 3.74 23.55
CA LEU A 60 3.82 2.58 22.69
C LEU A 60 4.24 2.99 21.27
N PRO A 61 4.84 2.09 20.48
CA PRO A 61 5.23 2.37 19.13
C PRO A 61 4.04 2.50 18.16
N ILE A 62 4.28 3.16 17.02
CA ILE A 62 3.42 3.12 15.84
C ILE A 62 3.75 1.83 15.10
N GLY A 63 2.73 0.99 14.84
CA GLY A 63 2.88 -0.23 14.07
C GLY A 63 2.62 0.03 12.59
N VAL A 64 3.53 -0.38 11.72
CA VAL A 64 3.37 -0.30 10.26
C VAL A 64 3.54 -1.68 9.67
N PHE A 65 2.63 -2.14 8.82
CA PHE A 65 2.82 -3.41 8.14
C PHE A 65 2.47 -3.38 6.64
N ASP A 66 3.16 -4.24 5.91
CA ASP A 66 3.01 -4.44 4.48
C ASP A 66 3.27 -5.90 4.11
N SER A 67 2.93 -6.28 2.89
CA SER A 67 3.26 -7.60 2.35
C SER A 67 4.76 -7.88 2.25
N GLY A 68 5.60 -6.86 2.26
CA GLY A 68 7.05 -6.99 2.11
C GLY A 68 7.80 -5.73 2.52
N THR A 69 8.82 -5.37 1.75
CA THR A 69 9.63 -4.16 1.99
C THR A 69 9.10 -2.92 1.27
N GLY A 70 8.06 -3.06 0.43
CA GLY A 70 7.46 -1.92 -0.28
C GLY A 70 6.88 -0.88 0.67
N GLY A 71 6.23 -1.29 1.76
CA GLY A 71 5.65 -0.40 2.76
C GLY A 71 6.66 0.45 3.55
N LEU A 72 7.97 0.20 3.39
CA LEU A 72 9.00 1.10 3.89
C LEU A 72 8.93 2.49 3.24
N THR A 73 8.28 2.63 2.07
CA THR A 73 7.98 3.94 1.49
C THR A 73 7.05 4.76 2.38
N VAL A 74 6.05 4.12 3.01
CA VAL A 74 5.16 4.77 3.98
C VAL A 74 5.92 5.10 5.26
N LEU A 75 6.78 4.18 5.75
CA LEU A 75 7.64 4.43 6.90
C LEU A 75 8.59 5.62 6.63
N GLU A 76 9.20 5.70 5.45
CA GLU A 76 10.09 6.81 5.06
C GLU A 76 9.37 8.15 5.15
N VAL A 77 8.12 8.20 4.67
CA VAL A 77 7.30 9.42 4.76
C VAL A 77 6.96 9.74 6.22
N LEU A 78 6.58 8.77 7.04
CA LEU A 78 6.36 8.96 8.48
C LEU A 78 7.61 9.52 9.18
N LEU A 79 8.78 8.98 8.87
CA LEU A 79 10.05 9.43 9.48
C LEU A 79 10.47 10.84 9.06
N ASN A 80 10.04 11.29 7.88
CA ASN A 80 10.42 12.59 7.30
C ASN A 80 9.29 13.62 7.30
N ALA A 81 8.10 13.26 7.77
CA ALA A 81 6.95 14.16 7.78
C ALA A 81 7.25 15.41 8.65
N ASP A 82 7.06 16.59 8.06
CA ASP A 82 7.16 17.91 8.71
C ASP A 82 6.05 18.79 8.11
N MET A 83 4.82 18.41 8.42
CA MET A 83 3.58 19.00 7.90
C MET A 83 2.88 19.86 8.94
N ILE A 84 3.24 19.68 10.20
CA ILE A 84 2.61 20.32 11.35
C ILE A 84 3.70 21.04 12.15
N ASP A 85 3.49 22.28 12.49
CA ASP A 85 4.30 23.00 13.48
C ASP A 85 4.10 22.31 14.84
N ASN A 86 5.12 21.63 15.32
CA ASN A 86 5.08 20.79 16.55
C ASN A 86 4.81 21.61 17.83
N ILE A 87 4.99 22.96 17.77
CA ILE A 87 4.75 23.86 18.90
C ILE A 87 3.30 24.33 18.91
N SER A 88 2.81 24.81 17.76
CA SER A 88 1.47 25.39 17.65
C SER A 88 0.39 24.36 17.32
N GLY A 89 0.76 23.18 16.80
CA GLY A 89 -0.14 22.14 16.31
C GLY A 89 -0.92 22.54 15.05
N LYS A 90 -0.47 23.59 14.33
CA LYS A 90 -1.07 24.06 13.08
C LYS A 90 -0.36 23.43 11.87
N GLU A 91 -1.06 23.39 10.77
CA GLU A 91 -0.44 23.04 9.49
C GLU A 91 0.71 24.00 9.15
N GLY A 92 1.82 23.43 8.72
CA GLY A 92 3.05 24.11 8.35
C GLY A 92 4.29 23.42 8.90
N SER A 93 5.37 23.46 8.14
CA SER A 93 6.68 22.91 8.52
C SER A 93 7.36 23.82 9.55
N ASP A 94 7.94 23.24 10.59
CA ASP A 94 8.79 23.94 11.58
C ASP A 94 10.26 23.49 11.55
N GLY A 95 10.60 22.57 10.65
CA GLY A 95 11.95 21.99 10.49
C GLY A 95 12.24 20.84 11.44
N VAL A 96 11.24 20.38 12.20
CA VAL A 96 11.34 19.20 13.09
C VAL A 96 10.34 18.16 12.62
N PRO A 97 10.77 16.90 12.36
CA PRO A 97 9.84 15.89 11.92
C PRO A 97 8.69 15.68 12.93
N ASP A 98 7.46 15.57 12.41
CA ASP A 98 6.21 15.44 13.19
C ASP A 98 6.23 14.21 14.13
N PHE A 99 6.97 13.17 13.75
CA PHE A 99 7.10 11.92 14.50
C PHE A 99 8.46 11.73 15.17
N ALA A 100 9.23 12.81 15.38
CA ALA A 100 10.61 12.75 15.89
C ALA A 100 10.75 11.99 17.21
N GLY A 101 9.74 12.03 18.09
CA GLY A 101 9.74 11.33 19.39
C GLY A 101 9.09 9.95 19.36
N GLU A 102 8.57 9.50 18.23
CA GLU A 102 7.83 8.26 18.12
C GLU A 102 8.73 7.04 17.94
N ALA A 103 8.35 5.94 18.62
CA ALA A 103 8.89 4.62 18.33
C ALA A 103 8.09 3.96 17.20
N PHE A 104 8.73 3.10 16.41
CA PHE A 104 8.09 2.39 15.31
C PHE A 104 8.36 0.89 15.38
N THR A 105 7.34 0.10 15.06
CA THR A 105 7.47 -1.32 14.79
C THR A 105 7.03 -1.59 13.36
N TYR A 106 7.91 -2.13 12.53
CA TYR A 106 7.61 -2.48 11.15
C TYR A 106 7.51 -3.98 10.97
N LEU A 107 6.48 -4.44 10.27
CA LEU A 107 6.30 -5.84 9.90
C LEU A 107 6.23 -5.99 8.38
N ALA A 108 7.13 -6.81 7.82
CA ALA A 108 7.09 -7.29 6.44
C ALA A 108 6.51 -8.71 6.40
N ASP A 109 5.30 -8.91 5.85
CA ASP A 109 4.74 -10.26 5.72
C ASP A 109 5.22 -10.96 4.43
N ARG A 110 6.53 -11.01 4.23
CA ARG A 110 7.19 -11.47 3.01
C ARG A 110 6.88 -12.93 2.64
N ALA A 111 6.75 -13.82 3.61
CA ALA A 111 6.48 -15.25 3.33
C ALA A 111 5.13 -15.45 2.64
N ASN A 112 4.18 -14.55 2.84
CA ASN A 112 2.84 -14.59 2.23
C ASN A 112 2.71 -13.70 0.99
N MET A 113 3.73 -12.93 0.63
CA MET A 113 3.77 -12.11 -0.59
C MET A 113 3.81 -12.99 -1.87
N PRO A 114 3.27 -12.52 -3.02
CA PRO A 114 2.55 -11.28 -3.23
C PRO A 114 1.05 -11.38 -2.87
N TYR A 115 0.54 -10.38 -2.16
CA TYR A 115 -0.86 -10.34 -1.70
C TYR A 115 -1.89 -10.22 -2.82
N GLY A 116 -1.50 -9.62 -3.94
CA GLY A 116 -2.38 -9.42 -5.09
C GLY A 116 -2.95 -10.70 -5.70
N ASN A 117 -2.28 -11.85 -5.51
CA ASN A 117 -2.67 -13.12 -6.11
C ASN A 117 -3.80 -13.84 -5.35
N TYR A 118 -3.99 -13.59 -4.04
CA TYR A 118 -5.02 -14.31 -3.26
C TYR A 118 -6.43 -14.16 -3.83
N ALA A 119 -6.77 -12.98 -4.35
CA ALA A 119 -8.07 -12.76 -4.97
C ALA A 119 -8.23 -13.56 -6.27
N ALA A 120 -7.19 -13.67 -7.09
CA ALA A 120 -7.19 -14.44 -8.33
C ALA A 120 -7.30 -15.95 -8.07
N GLU A 121 -6.77 -16.42 -6.95
CA GLU A 121 -6.82 -17.83 -6.51
C GLU A 121 -8.06 -18.14 -5.65
N ASN A 122 -9.05 -17.24 -5.56
CA ASN A 122 -10.26 -17.39 -4.75
C ASN A 122 -9.98 -17.66 -3.25
N LYS A 123 -8.93 -17.02 -2.70
CA LYS A 123 -8.48 -17.16 -1.32
C LYS A 123 -8.67 -15.87 -0.49
N GLN A 124 -9.72 -15.10 -0.78
CA GLN A 124 -9.99 -13.81 -0.12
C GLN A 124 -10.18 -13.97 1.39
N ASP A 125 -10.89 -15.00 1.85
CA ASP A 125 -11.14 -15.22 3.28
C ASP A 125 -9.86 -15.61 4.03
N PHE A 126 -9.01 -16.43 3.41
CA PHE A 126 -7.69 -16.72 3.96
C PHE A 126 -6.80 -15.47 3.99
N PHE A 127 -6.89 -14.62 2.96
CA PHE A 127 -6.13 -13.38 2.91
C PHE A 127 -6.54 -12.39 4.00
N LYS A 128 -7.86 -12.21 4.22
CA LYS A 128 -8.36 -11.43 5.36
C LYS A 128 -7.82 -11.94 6.70
N GLU A 129 -7.78 -13.26 6.86
CA GLU A 129 -7.19 -13.89 8.05
C GLU A 129 -5.70 -13.56 8.22
N LEU A 130 -4.90 -13.51 7.12
CA LEU A 130 -3.50 -13.10 7.17
C LEU A 130 -3.36 -11.64 7.63
N VAL A 131 -4.15 -10.73 7.09
CA VAL A 131 -4.15 -9.30 7.49
C VAL A 131 -4.49 -9.12 8.96
N VAL A 132 -5.47 -9.90 9.47
CA VAL A 132 -5.80 -9.91 10.90
C VAL A 132 -4.66 -10.49 11.74
N LYS A 133 -3.96 -11.53 11.26
CA LYS A 133 -2.79 -12.09 11.95
C LYS A 133 -1.62 -11.12 12.03
N ASP A 134 -1.40 -10.30 11.00
CA ASP A 134 -0.39 -9.23 11.02
C ASP A 134 -0.74 -8.17 12.07
N ALA A 135 -2.00 -7.75 12.12
CA ALA A 135 -2.49 -6.84 13.14
C ALA A 135 -2.35 -7.43 14.57
N LEU A 136 -2.75 -8.69 14.77
CA LEU A 136 -2.60 -9.40 16.04
C LEU A 136 -1.13 -9.53 16.47
N PHE A 137 -0.20 -9.64 15.53
CA PHE A 137 1.23 -9.61 15.85
C PHE A 137 1.64 -8.25 16.41
N LEU A 138 1.25 -7.16 15.74
CA LEU A 138 1.63 -5.79 16.13
C LEU A 138 0.98 -5.32 17.43
N VAL A 139 -0.21 -5.83 17.76
CA VAL A 139 -0.82 -5.57 19.09
C VAL A 139 -0.42 -6.61 20.12
N GLY A 140 0.39 -7.59 19.75
CA GLY A 140 0.95 -8.58 20.67
C GLY A 140 2.26 -8.10 21.31
N ASP A 141 2.75 -8.90 22.25
CA ASP A 141 3.95 -8.61 23.05
C ASP A 141 5.10 -9.61 22.81
N LYS A 142 4.95 -10.56 21.87
CA LYS A 142 5.90 -11.65 21.66
C LYS A 142 6.17 -11.97 20.19
N TYR A 143 7.41 -12.38 19.93
CA TYR A 143 7.87 -12.82 18.61
C TYR A 143 8.74 -14.08 18.71
N TRP A 144 9.04 -14.72 17.57
CA TRP A 144 10.01 -15.79 17.47
C TRP A 144 11.42 -15.23 17.31
N THR A 145 12.35 -15.57 18.21
CA THR A 145 13.75 -15.19 18.04
C THR A 145 14.43 -16.00 16.94
N ASN A 146 13.96 -17.22 16.72
CA ASN A 146 14.41 -18.10 15.64
C ASN A 146 13.21 -18.90 15.07
N PRO A 147 13.11 -19.12 13.75
CA PRO A 147 12.05 -19.94 13.17
C PRO A 147 11.97 -21.36 13.71
N ALA A 148 13.10 -21.90 14.21
CA ALA A 148 13.18 -23.24 14.80
C ALA A 148 12.67 -23.33 16.25
N ASP A 149 12.34 -22.20 16.89
CA ASP A 149 11.82 -22.21 18.24
C ASP A 149 10.42 -22.84 18.28
N LYS A 150 10.15 -23.59 19.36
CA LYS A 150 8.83 -24.23 19.54
C LYS A 150 7.73 -23.25 19.92
N GLN A 151 8.13 -22.09 20.40
CA GLN A 151 7.22 -21.02 20.87
C GLN A 151 7.90 -19.66 20.76
N LYS A 152 7.11 -18.59 20.79
CA LYS A 152 7.62 -17.22 20.85
C LYS A 152 8.45 -17.03 22.12
N SER A 153 9.69 -16.59 21.98
CA SER A 153 10.66 -16.41 23.07
C SER A 153 11.12 -14.97 23.23
N GLY A 154 11.01 -14.14 22.19
CA GLY A 154 11.28 -12.70 22.26
C GLY A 154 10.09 -11.91 22.79
N THR A 155 10.36 -10.73 23.36
CA THR A 155 9.33 -9.78 23.83
C THR A 155 9.47 -8.45 23.13
N MET A 156 8.35 -7.85 22.76
CA MET A 156 8.23 -6.54 22.11
C MET A 156 7.16 -5.70 22.79
N GLN A 157 7.12 -4.39 22.52
CA GLN A 157 6.01 -3.56 22.93
C GLN A 157 4.88 -3.67 21.92
N PRO A 158 3.60 -3.79 22.35
CA PRO A 158 2.47 -3.70 21.46
C PRO A 158 2.33 -2.26 20.91
N CYS A 159 1.64 -2.08 19.79
CA CYS A 159 1.55 -0.81 19.08
C CYS A 159 0.32 0.00 19.49
N LYS A 160 0.43 1.33 19.58
CA LYS A 160 -0.67 2.26 19.94
C LYS A 160 -1.62 2.59 18.79
N ILE A 161 -1.16 2.45 17.57
CA ILE A 161 -1.91 2.64 16.35
C ILE A 161 -1.30 1.75 15.26
N LEU A 162 -2.12 1.27 14.34
CA LEU A 162 -1.67 0.46 13.21
C LEU A 162 -1.82 1.22 11.89
N VAL A 163 -0.82 1.14 11.04
CA VAL A 163 -0.84 1.64 9.67
C VAL A 163 -0.71 0.45 8.72
N ILE A 164 -1.77 0.17 7.96
CA ILE A 164 -1.74 -0.81 6.87
C ILE A 164 -1.15 -0.11 5.65
N ALA A 165 0.15 -0.25 5.45
CA ALA A 165 0.86 0.35 4.32
C ALA A 165 0.50 -0.30 2.97
N CYS A 166 0.08 -1.58 2.99
CA CYS A 166 -0.30 -2.34 1.81
C CYS A 166 -1.71 -1.97 1.31
N ASN A 167 -1.81 -1.55 0.04
CA ASN A 167 -3.11 -1.26 -0.58
C ASN A 167 -4.01 -2.50 -0.67
N THR A 168 -3.45 -3.66 -1.03
CA THR A 168 -4.23 -4.91 -1.10
C THR A 168 -4.73 -5.31 0.29
N ALA A 169 -3.91 -5.22 1.32
CA ALA A 169 -4.32 -5.51 2.71
C ALA A 169 -5.38 -4.53 3.19
N THR A 170 -5.23 -3.22 2.90
CA THR A 170 -6.26 -2.21 3.20
C THR A 170 -7.58 -2.55 2.51
N ALA A 171 -7.54 -2.88 1.21
CA ALA A 171 -8.74 -3.15 0.41
C ALA A 171 -9.59 -4.31 0.94
N TRP A 172 -8.98 -5.33 1.50
CA TRP A 172 -9.64 -6.56 1.92
C TRP A 172 -9.77 -6.74 3.43
N GLY A 173 -8.82 -6.24 4.22
CA GLY A 173 -8.70 -6.56 5.64
C GLY A 173 -8.90 -5.39 6.61
N LEU A 174 -8.94 -4.13 6.12
CA LEU A 174 -9.07 -2.96 7.00
C LEU A 174 -10.31 -3.04 7.90
N GLU A 175 -11.45 -3.44 7.36
CA GLU A 175 -12.70 -3.55 8.11
C GLU A 175 -12.61 -4.61 9.22
N ASP A 176 -12.07 -5.80 8.92
CA ASP A 176 -11.91 -6.87 9.91
C ASP A 176 -10.94 -6.44 11.02
N VAL A 177 -9.82 -5.77 10.68
CA VAL A 177 -8.87 -5.26 11.68
C VAL A 177 -9.50 -4.15 12.52
N SER A 178 -10.23 -3.21 11.92
CA SER A 178 -10.92 -2.14 12.66
C SER A 178 -11.93 -2.73 13.65
N ASN A 179 -12.77 -3.65 13.19
CA ASN A 179 -13.75 -4.33 14.03
C ASN A 179 -13.10 -5.10 15.18
N LEU A 180 -11.99 -5.81 14.92
CA LEU A 180 -11.23 -6.50 15.97
C LEU A 180 -10.74 -5.53 17.03
N LEU A 181 -10.12 -4.42 16.63
CA LEU A 181 -9.55 -3.43 17.55
C LEU A 181 -10.64 -2.72 18.36
N ASP A 182 -11.76 -2.36 17.73
CA ASP A 182 -12.90 -1.76 18.42
C ASP A 182 -13.48 -2.71 19.49
N LEU A 183 -13.66 -3.98 19.14
CA LEU A 183 -14.15 -5.01 20.07
C LEU A 183 -13.15 -5.38 21.14
N SER A 184 -11.85 -5.18 20.91
CA SER A 184 -10.80 -5.42 21.90
C SER A 184 -10.85 -4.48 23.09
N GLY A 185 -11.44 -3.28 22.93
CA GLY A 185 -11.50 -2.24 23.96
C GLY A 185 -10.15 -1.61 24.31
N THR A 186 -9.10 -1.84 23.54
CA THR A 186 -7.74 -1.30 23.78
C THR A 186 -7.60 0.19 23.46
N GLY A 187 -8.47 0.74 22.63
CA GLY A 187 -8.35 2.11 22.11
C GLY A 187 -7.35 2.25 20.94
N VAL A 188 -6.75 1.14 20.50
CA VAL A 188 -5.89 1.14 19.30
C VAL A 188 -6.75 1.33 18.08
N LYS A 189 -6.30 2.20 17.16
CA LYS A 189 -6.94 2.45 15.86
C LYS A 189 -6.09 1.91 14.72
N VAL A 190 -6.72 1.76 13.55
CA VAL A 190 -6.02 1.35 12.32
C VAL A 190 -6.30 2.33 11.20
N ILE A 191 -5.26 2.65 10.43
CA ILE A 191 -5.30 3.52 9.25
C ILE A 191 -4.91 2.70 8.03
N GLY A 192 -5.67 2.83 6.94
CA GLY A 192 -5.39 2.20 5.66
C GLY A 192 -5.06 3.22 4.58
N VAL A 193 -4.07 2.91 3.75
CA VAL A 193 -3.55 3.82 2.72
C VAL A 193 -4.57 4.22 1.64
N ILE A 194 -5.64 3.45 1.42
CA ILE A 194 -6.62 3.77 0.36
C ILE A 194 -7.40 5.04 0.69
N ASN A 195 -7.94 5.14 1.91
CA ASN A 195 -8.71 6.32 2.34
C ASN A 195 -7.83 7.57 2.30
N ALA A 196 -6.59 7.44 2.79
CA ALA A 196 -5.61 8.52 2.75
C ALA A 196 -5.33 9.00 1.31
N GLY A 197 -5.13 8.07 0.37
CA GLY A 197 -4.92 8.41 -1.04
C GLY A 197 -6.13 9.09 -1.70
N VAL A 198 -7.35 8.71 -1.32
CA VAL A 198 -8.57 9.35 -1.81
C VAL A 198 -8.81 10.72 -1.17
N ASN A 199 -8.49 10.89 0.10
CA ASN A 199 -8.51 12.21 0.75
C ASN A 199 -7.50 13.15 0.06
N ALA A 200 -6.31 12.67 -0.29
CA ALA A 200 -5.33 13.40 -1.10
C ALA A 200 -5.91 13.88 -2.43
N LEU A 201 -6.64 13.00 -3.13
CA LEU A 201 -7.30 13.34 -4.38
C LEU A 201 -8.27 14.53 -4.18
N TYR A 202 -9.16 14.44 -3.19
CA TYR A 202 -10.15 15.50 -2.97
C TYR A 202 -9.51 16.82 -2.53
N ASN A 203 -8.50 16.80 -1.68
CA ASN A 203 -7.76 18.01 -1.31
C ASN A 203 -7.13 18.70 -2.54
N LYS A 204 -6.64 17.93 -3.52
CA LYS A 204 -6.12 18.49 -4.78
C LYS A 204 -7.21 19.00 -5.72
N LEU A 205 -8.39 18.37 -5.72
CA LEU A 205 -9.52 18.80 -6.55
C LEU A 205 -10.21 20.05 -5.98
N GLU A 206 -10.32 20.17 -4.66
CA GLU A 206 -10.91 21.35 -3.99
C GLU A 206 -10.04 22.59 -4.06
N ALA A 207 -8.70 22.40 -4.13
CA ALA A 207 -7.76 23.51 -4.33
C ALA A 207 -7.88 24.17 -5.71
N ALA A 208 -8.50 23.46 -6.68
CA ALA A 208 -8.83 24.03 -7.98
C ALA A 208 -10.22 24.70 -7.91
N GLU A 209 -10.31 26.00 -8.22
CA GLU A 209 -11.57 26.73 -8.22
C GLU A 209 -12.58 26.11 -9.21
N GLY A 210 -13.57 25.41 -8.68
CA GLY A 210 -14.69 24.81 -9.43
C GLY A 210 -14.74 23.29 -9.40
N ALA A 211 -15.94 22.74 -9.45
CA ALA A 211 -16.18 21.29 -9.52
C ALA A 211 -15.89 20.78 -10.94
N ASP A 212 -14.61 20.61 -11.29
CA ASP A 212 -14.20 20.13 -12.60
C ASP A 212 -14.61 18.65 -12.83
N SER A 213 -15.02 18.36 -14.06
CA SER A 213 -15.16 16.99 -14.51
C SER A 213 -13.78 16.46 -14.94
N VAL A 214 -13.27 15.44 -14.26
CA VAL A 214 -11.92 14.89 -14.51
C VAL A 214 -11.94 13.37 -14.58
N ALA A 215 -10.92 12.79 -15.22
CA ALA A 215 -10.62 11.38 -15.05
C ALA A 215 -9.51 11.20 -13.99
N VAL A 216 -9.65 10.15 -13.19
CA VAL A 216 -8.66 9.71 -12.20
C VAL A 216 -8.28 8.28 -12.51
N GLY A 217 -7.02 8.06 -12.80
CA GLY A 217 -6.45 6.72 -12.98
C GLY A 217 -6.13 6.08 -11.62
N VAL A 218 -6.26 4.77 -11.55
CA VAL A 218 -5.76 3.98 -10.43
C VAL A 218 -4.85 2.90 -10.99
N LEU A 219 -3.56 3.01 -10.75
CA LEU A 219 -2.59 1.94 -10.96
C LEU A 219 -2.48 1.16 -9.65
N ALA A 220 -2.92 -0.09 -9.62
CA ALA A 220 -2.87 -0.90 -8.41
C ALA A 220 -2.69 -2.39 -8.74
N THR A 221 -2.43 -3.20 -7.72
CA THR A 221 -2.34 -4.66 -7.92
C THR A 221 -3.67 -5.25 -8.41
N VAL A 222 -3.59 -6.43 -9.02
CA VAL A 222 -4.80 -7.16 -9.46
C VAL A 222 -5.79 -7.33 -8.30
N GLY A 223 -5.33 -7.70 -7.12
CA GLY A 223 -6.17 -7.88 -5.93
C GLY A 223 -6.82 -6.58 -5.45
N THR A 224 -6.11 -5.46 -5.47
CA THR A 224 -6.66 -4.14 -5.11
C THR A 224 -7.73 -3.70 -6.10
N ILE A 225 -7.50 -3.86 -7.40
CA ILE A 225 -8.52 -3.52 -8.42
C ILE A 225 -9.75 -4.43 -8.30
N ALA A 226 -9.54 -5.74 -8.09
CA ALA A 226 -10.63 -6.71 -7.94
C ALA A 226 -11.54 -6.42 -6.73
N SER A 227 -11.03 -5.79 -5.67
CA SER A 227 -11.83 -5.38 -4.50
C SER A 227 -12.77 -4.21 -4.77
N ASN A 228 -12.54 -3.46 -5.86
CA ASN A 228 -13.21 -2.19 -6.18
C ASN A 228 -13.11 -1.12 -5.07
N ALA A 229 -12.13 -1.26 -4.16
CA ALA A 229 -12.02 -0.39 -2.98
C ALA A 229 -11.79 1.06 -3.35
N TYR A 230 -10.86 1.37 -4.27
CA TYR A 230 -10.61 2.75 -4.69
C TYR A 230 -11.84 3.43 -5.29
N GLU A 231 -12.54 2.76 -6.23
CA GLU A 231 -13.72 3.36 -6.85
C GLU A 231 -14.85 3.59 -5.84
N ARG A 232 -15.07 2.63 -4.95
CA ARG A 232 -16.03 2.76 -3.85
C ARG A 232 -15.66 3.94 -2.93
N THR A 233 -14.43 4.00 -2.44
CA THR A 233 -13.96 5.04 -1.52
C THR A 233 -13.99 6.44 -2.18
N ILE A 234 -13.63 6.56 -3.47
CA ILE A 234 -13.76 7.83 -4.22
C ILE A 234 -15.21 8.29 -4.22
N ARG A 235 -16.17 7.39 -4.49
CA ARG A 235 -17.61 7.74 -4.51
C ARG A 235 -18.12 8.11 -3.12
N GLU A 236 -17.75 7.35 -2.10
CA GLU A 236 -18.20 7.56 -0.71
C GLU A 236 -17.65 8.88 -0.13
N ILE A 237 -16.36 9.15 -0.24
CA ILE A 237 -15.74 10.40 0.24
C ILE A 237 -16.25 11.59 -0.56
N GLY A 238 -16.39 11.46 -1.89
CA GLY A 238 -16.95 12.53 -2.71
C GLY A 238 -18.37 12.90 -2.32
N ALA A 239 -19.21 11.91 -2.05
CA ALA A 239 -20.57 12.15 -1.58
C ALA A 239 -20.58 12.78 -0.17
N ALA A 240 -19.71 12.34 0.73
CA ALA A 240 -19.59 12.89 2.08
C ALA A 240 -19.10 14.35 2.08
N ASN A 241 -18.18 14.71 1.18
CA ASN A 241 -17.65 16.08 1.01
C ASN A 241 -18.57 16.98 0.16
N GLY A 242 -19.65 16.44 -0.41
CA GLY A 242 -20.55 17.22 -1.29
C GLY A 242 -19.89 17.64 -2.60
N TYR A 243 -18.94 16.83 -3.13
CA TYR A 243 -18.29 17.12 -4.40
C TYR A 243 -19.29 17.06 -5.56
N GLU A 244 -19.49 18.20 -6.25
CA GLU A 244 -20.47 18.35 -7.34
C GLU A 244 -19.90 18.00 -8.73
N GLY A 245 -18.57 17.84 -8.85
CA GLY A 245 -17.90 17.47 -10.10
C GLY A 245 -18.11 16.00 -10.49
N PHE A 246 -17.85 15.69 -11.74
CA PHE A 246 -17.87 14.32 -12.22
C PHE A 246 -16.45 13.72 -12.22
N ILE A 247 -16.25 12.62 -11.49
CA ILE A 247 -14.99 11.86 -11.51
C ILE A 247 -15.21 10.55 -12.27
N LYS A 248 -14.48 10.41 -13.40
CA LYS A 248 -14.36 9.16 -14.11
C LYS A 248 -13.19 8.38 -13.56
N VAL A 249 -13.42 7.28 -12.88
CA VAL A 249 -12.37 6.39 -12.43
C VAL A 249 -11.94 5.45 -13.56
N VAL A 250 -10.63 5.34 -13.78
CA VAL A 250 -10.00 4.44 -14.76
C VAL A 250 -9.10 3.47 -14.02
N ASN A 251 -9.66 2.35 -13.58
CA ASN A 251 -8.95 1.30 -12.88
C ASN A 251 -8.08 0.48 -13.83
N HIS A 252 -6.80 0.24 -13.47
CA HIS A 252 -5.90 -0.63 -14.23
C HIS A 252 -5.16 -1.59 -13.29
N PRO A 253 -5.36 -2.93 -13.45
CA PRO A 253 -4.63 -3.93 -12.69
C PRO A 253 -3.21 -4.07 -13.25
N CYS A 254 -2.20 -3.84 -12.40
CA CYS A 254 -0.80 -3.85 -12.78
C CYS A 254 -0.16 -5.23 -12.46
N ALA A 255 -0.55 -6.25 -13.20
CA ALA A 255 -0.01 -7.61 -13.02
C ALA A 255 1.52 -7.65 -13.23
N GLY A 256 2.23 -8.17 -12.26
CA GLY A 256 3.68 -8.33 -12.29
C GLY A 256 4.49 -7.06 -12.04
N PHE A 257 3.86 -5.90 -11.77
CA PHE A 257 4.62 -4.67 -11.60
C PHE A 257 5.29 -4.58 -10.22
N ALA A 258 4.62 -4.93 -9.16
CA ALA A 258 5.21 -4.99 -7.83
C ALA A 258 6.32 -6.04 -7.77
N GLU A 259 6.07 -7.21 -8.31
CA GLU A 259 7.03 -8.32 -8.42
C GLU A 259 8.26 -7.93 -9.26
N ALA A 260 8.06 -7.13 -10.31
CA ALA A 260 9.17 -6.61 -11.11
C ALA A 260 10.02 -5.58 -10.35
N VAL A 261 9.41 -4.75 -9.50
CA VAL A 261 10.13 -3.83 -8.61
C VAL A 261 10.96 -4.61 -7.58
N ASP A 262 10.39 -5.69 -7.02
CA ASP A 262 11.11 -6.58 -6.10
C ASP A 262 12.09 -7.53 -6.80
N GLN A 263 12.15 -7.48 -8.13
CA GLN A 263 13.04 -8.29 -8.97
C GLN A 263 12.84 -9.80 -8.77
N GLU A 264 11.58 -10.21 -8.58
CA GLU A 264 11.24 -11.63 -8.58
C GLU A 264 11.62 -12.29 -9.91
N LYS A 265 12.34 -13.41 -9.86
CA LYS A 265 12.97 -14.05 -11.03
C LYS A 265 12.00 -14.42 -12.15
N ASP A 266 10.73 -14.70 -11.81
CA ASP A 266 9.69 -14.99 -12.78
C ASP A 266 9.25 -13.75 -13.61
N PHE A 267 9.54 -12.55 -13.11
CA PHE A 267 9.18 -11.28 -13.74
C PHE A 267 10.40 -10.52 -14.27
N VAL A 268 11.48 -10.41 -13.48
CA VAL A 268 12.74 -9.76 -13.84
C VAL A 268 13.91 -10.66 -13.45
N ASN A 269 14.77 -10.96 -14.42
CA ASN A 269 16.00 -11.70 -14.18
C ASN A 269 17.14 -11.11 -15.03
N THR A 270 17.90 -10.21 -14.42
CA THR A 270 18.96 -9.44 -15.08
C THR A 270 20.15 -10.30 -15.54
N ALA A 271 20.27 -11.55 -15.07
CA ALA A 271 21.30 -12.49 -15.52
C ALA A 271 21.00 -13.11 -16.88
N LEU A 272 19.76 -12.97 -17.39
CA LEU A 272 19.34 -13.59 -18.65
C LEU A 272 19.53 -12.63 -19.82
N THR A 273 19.89 -13.20 -20.96
CA THR A 273 20.05 -12.50 -22.23
C THR A 273 19.07 -12.96 -23.32
N ALA A 274 18.25 -13.99 -23.03
CA ALA A 274 17.25 -14.55 -23.92
C ALA A 274 15.94 -14.83 -23.15
N PRO A 275 14.80 -14.91 -23.85
CA PRO A 275 13.53 -15.29 -23.24
C PRO A 275 13.62 -16.63 -22.52
N ARG A 276 12.82 -16.76 -21.43
CA ARG A 276 12.80 -17.96 -20.57
C ARG A 276 11.41 -18.58 -20.50
N GLU A 277 11.39 -19.84 -20.19
CA GLU A 277 10.18 -20.52 -19.72
C GLU A 277 9.84 -20.05 -18.29
N GLY A 278 8.58 -20.16 -17.88
CA GLY A 278 8.13 -19.76 -16.55
C GLY A 278 8.00 -18.23 -16.35
N TYR A 279 8.21 -17.42 -17.40
CA TYR A 279 7.94 -15.96 -17.32
C TYR A 279 6.45 -15.70 -17.09
N ARG A 280 6.14 -14.90 -16.07
CA ARG A 280 4.78 -14.61 -15.61
C ARG A 280 4.32 -13.17 -15.88
N GLY A 281 5.18 -12.36 -16.46
CA GLY A 281 4.86 -10.97 -16.80
C GLY A 281 4.08 -10.83 -18.12
N PRO A 282 3.80 -9.59 -18.58
CA PRO A 282 3.09 -9.30 -19.81
C PRO A 282 3.80 -9.85 -21.04
N VAL A 283 3.03 -10.49 -21.94
CA VAL A 283 3.52 -11.04 -23.23
C VAL A 283 2.83 -10.37 -24.39
N LEU A 284 3.37 -10.50 -25.60
CA LEU A 284 2.70 -10.02 -26.82
C LEU A 284 1.36 -10.73 -27.02
N GLY A 285 0.33 -9.95 -27.36
CA GLY A 285 -1.00 -10.50 -27.61
C GLY A 285 -2.05 -9.41 -27.88
N VAL A 286 -3.31 -9.86 -28.00
CA VAL A 286 -4.46 -8.98 -28.31
C VAL A 286 -5.32 -8.68 -27.08
N GLY A 287 -5.13 -9.42 -25.99
CA GLY A 287 -5.88 -9.21 -24.74
C GLY A 287 -5.59 -7.85 -24.10
N ALA A 288 -6.45 -7.42 -23.18
CA ALA A 288 -6.30 -6.15 -22.47
C ALA A 288 -4.98 -6.03 -21.71
N GLU A 289 -4.54 -7.15 -21.14
CA GLU A 289 -3.33 -7.26 -20.31
C GLU A 289 -2.07 -7.67 -21.12
N ASN A 290 -2.18 -7.71 -22.46
CA ASN A 290 -1.04 -8.07 -23.31
C ASN A 290 -0.34 -6.84 -23.87
N ILE A 291 0.95 -6.98 -24.12
CA ILE A 291 1.75 -6.00 -24.88
C ILE A 291 1.24 -6.02 -26.32
N LYS A 292 0.80 -4.89 -26.83
CA LYS A 292 0.30 -4.75 -28.21
C LYS A 292 1.44 -4.37 -29.14
N GLU A 293 1.73 -5.19 -30.16
CA GLU A 293 2.82 -4.96 -31.07
C GLU A 293 2.71 -3.59 -31.77
N GLY A 294 1.47 -3.14 -32.09
CA GLY A 294 1.21 -1.83 -32.68
C GLY A 294 1.53 -0.64 -31.78
N LEU A 295 1.67 -0.85 -30.47
CA LEU A 295 1.98 0.19 -29.48
C LEU A 295 3.46 0.18 -29.03
N LEU A 296 4.32 -0.67 -29.60
CA LEU A 296 5.73 -0.77 -29.20
C LEU A 296 6.48 0.57 -29.28
N GLY A 297 6.14 1.42 -30.27
CA GLY A 297 6.69 2.76 -30.38
C GLY A 297 6.18 3.73 -29.29
N ILE A 298 4.98 3.50 -28.77
CA ILE A 298 4.35 4.33 -27.73
C ILE A 298 4.85 3.93 -26.36
N TYR A 299 4.98 2.61 -26.08
CA TYR A 299 5.57 2.15 -24.81
C TYR A 299 6.98 2.71 -24.61
N ASN A 300 7.72 2.93 -25.69
CA ASN A 300 9.11 3.42 -25.67
C ASN A 300 9.98 2.64 -24.67
N PHE A 301 9.92 1.30 -24.76
CA PHE A 301 10.69 0.43 -23.87
C PHE A 301 12.19 0.66 -23.99
N ASP A 302 12.88 0.57 -22.86
CA ASP A 302 14.33 0.44 -22.87
C ASP A 302 14.71 -0.98 -23.32
N TYR A 303 15.54 -1.06 -24.34
CA TYR A 303 16.06 -2.32 -24.89
C TYR A 303 17.52 -2.57 -24.50
N SER A 304 18.12 -1.67 -23.74
CA SER A 304 19.51 -1.79 -23.29
C SER A 304 19.64 -2.86 -22.20
N ASN A 305 20.85 -3.38 -22.03
CA ASN A 305 21.22 -4.24 -20.90
C ASN A 305 20.25 -5.42 -20.63
N GLY A 306 19.58 -5.94 -21.66
CA GLY A 306 18.63 -7.03 -21.48
C GLY A 306 17.31 -6.63 -20.79
N ALA A 307 16.97 -5.34 -20.74
CA ALA A 307 15.70 -4.85 -20.15
C ALA A 307 14.45 -5.36 -20.89
N VAL A 308 14.61 -5.86 -22.13
CA VAL A 308 13.62 -6.65 -22.87
C VAL A 308 14.31 -7.89 -23.43
N LEU A 309 13.79 -9.06 -23.09
CA LEU A 309 14.21 -10.33 -23.69
C LEU A 309 13.28 -10.68 -24.84
N ARG A 310 13.84 -10.91 -26.03
CA ARG A 310 13.03 -11.06 -27.24
C ARG A 310 13.64 -12.01 -28.26
N GLU A 311 12.77 -12.69 -28.98
CA GLU A 311 13.14 -13.56 -30.11
C GLU A 311 12.34 -13.19 -31.33
N LYS A 312 12.96 -13.28 -32.50
CA LYS A 312 12.30 -13.03 -33.80
C LYS A 312 12.56 -14.20 -34.74
N VAL A 313 11.51 -14.62 -35.44
CA VAL A 313 11.60 -15.54 -36.59
C VAL A 313 10.96 -14.86 -37.79
N ASN A 314 11.69 -14.80 -38.91
CA ASN A 314 11.24 -14.14 -40.13
C ASN A 314 10.76 -12.67 -39.90
N GLY A 315 11.44 -11.95 -39.03
CA GLY A 315 11.13 -10.54 -38.71
C GLY A 315 9.96 -10.29 -37.76
N LYS A 316 9.22 -11.33 -37.37
CA LYS A 316 8.13 -11.25 -36.41
C LYS A 316 8.60 -11.71 -35.00
N TYR A 317 8.14 -11.05 -33.99
CA TYR A 317 8.40 -11.48 -32.61
C TYR A 317 7.70 -12.81 -32.33
N THR A 318 8.45 -13.81 -31.87
CA THR A 318 7.94 -15.08 -31.35
C THR A 318 7.87 -15.08 -29.84
N GLN A 319 8.79 -14.35 -29.20
CA GLN A 319 8.79 -14.11 -27.76
C GLN A 319 9.15 -12.65 -27.48
N PHE A 320 8.53 -12.10 -26.43
CA PHE A 320 8.80 -10.75 -25.95
C PHE A 320 8.47 -10.69 -24.46
N GLN A 321 9.45 -10.45 -23.62
CA GLN A 321 9.34 -10.45 -22.16
C GLN A 321 9.97 -9.17 -21.62
N LEU A 322 9.22 -8.44 -20.78
CA LEU A 322 9.77 -7.30 -20.05
C LEU A 322 10.73 -7.83 -18.98
N ASN A 323 11.87 -7.20 -18.81
CA ASN A 323 12.89 -7.64 -17.89
C ASN A 323 13.50 -6.47 -17.09
N SER A 324 12.72 -5.41 -16.89
CA SER A 324 13.06 -4.30 -16.00
C SER A 324 11.79 -3.65 -15.43
N ALA A 325 11.80 -3.24 -14.18
CA ALA A 325 10.68 -2.55 -13.54
C ALA A 325 10.26 -1.27 -14.30
N ALA A 326 11.23 -0.55 -14.88
CA ALA A 326 10.95 0.63 -15.69
C ALA A 326 10.07 0.32 -16.92
N ASN A 327 10.31 -0.82 -17.60
CA ASN A 327 9.48 -1.23 -18.71
C ASN A 327 8.08 -1.69 -18.27
N TYR A 328 7.93 -2.29 -17.10
CA TYR A 328 6.61 -2.56 -16.50
C TYR A 328 5.86 -1.26 -16.21
N ALA A 329 6.52 -0.25 -15.63
CA ALA A 329 5.91 1.06 -15.40
C ALA A 329 5.38 1.69 -16.68
N ARG A 330 6.18 1.71 -17.76
CA ARG A 330 5.79 2.21 -19.09
C ARG A 330 4.62 1.43 -19.67
N PHE A 331 4.67 0.11 -19.59
CA PHE A 331 3.61 -0.77 -20.09
C PHE A 331 2.27 -0.45 -19.41
N HIS A 332 2.23 -0.42 -18.08
CA HIS A 332 0.99 -0.20 -17.34
C HIS A 332 0.44 1.21 -17.52
N LEU A 333 1.30 2.22 -17.55
CA LEU A 333 0.89 3.60 -17.78
C LEU A 333 0.25 3.79 -19.16
N VAL A 334 0.90 3.30 -20.22
CA VAL A 334 0.36 3.37 -21.59
C VAL A 334 -0.94 2.58 -21.69
N THR A 335 -1.01 1.41 -21.06
CA THR A 335 -2.23 0.57 -21.09
C THR A 335 -3.41 1.27 -20.41
N LEU A 336 -3.18 1.97 -19.28
CA LEU A 336 -4.19 2.80 -18.64
C LEU A 336 -4.67 3.93 -19.54
N LEU A 337 -3.74 4.65 -20.20
CA LEU A 337 -4.08 5.73 -21.14
C LEU A 337 -4.85 5.23 -22.35
N GLU A 338 -4.46 4.11 -22.94
CA GLU A 338 -5.19 3.50 -24.05
C GLU A 338 -6.59 3.03 -23.63
N LYS A 339 -6.75 2.51 -22.40
CA LYS A 339 -8.05 2.18 -21.82
C LYS A 339 -8.91 3.43 -21.65
N HIS A 340 -8.35 4.52 -21.13
CA HIS A 340 -9.04 5.81 -21.02
C HIS A 340 -9.49 6.32 -22.39
N LYS A 341 -8.59 6.37 -23.36
CA LYS A 341 -8.85 6.75 -24.74
C LYS A 341 -9.95 5.91 -25.39
N ALA A 342 -9.87 4.58 -25.27
CA ALA A 342 -10.85 3.65 -25.84
C ALA A 342 -12.26 3.80 -25.22
N SER A 343 -12.35 4.31 -24.01
CA SER A 343 -13.65 4.58 -23.35
C SER A 343 -14.44 5.73 -23.95
N GLY A 344 -13.85 6.51 -24.89
CA GLY A 344 -14.45 7.68 -25.50
C GLY A 344 -14.75 8.83 -24.55
N ALA A 345 -14.13 8.83 -23.36
CA ALA A 345 -14.34 9.88 -22.38
C ALA A 345 -13.78 11.22 -22.88
N GLN A 346 -14.58 12.27 -22.69
CA GLN A 346 -14.22 13.65 -23.06
C GLN A 346 -13.53 14.39 -21.91
N VAL A 347 -13.34 13.73 -20.76
CA VAL A 347 -12.71 14.33 -19.58
C VAL A 347 -11.23 13.95 -19.51
N PRO A 348 -10.31 14.91 -19.34
CA PRO A 348 -8.88 14.61 -19.28
C PRO A 348 -8.49 13.87 -17.99
N LEU A 349 -7.47 13.03 -18.10
CA LEU A 349 -6.85 12.37 -16.95
C LEU A 349 -6.03 13.39 -16.16
N LYS A 350 -6.50 13.77 -14.97
CA LYS A 350 -5.85 14.80 -14.13
C LYS A 350 -4.94 14.18 -13.08
N HIS A 351 -5.34 13.06 -12.51
CA HIS A 351 -4.55 12.38 -11.49
C HIS A 351 -4.45 10.88 -11.76
N ILE A 352 -3.34 10.27 -11.33
CA ILE A 352 -3.21 8.83 -11.19
C ILE A 352 -2.80 8.53 -9.75
N ILE A 353 -3.61 7.72 -9.05
CA ILE A 353 -3.28 7.22 -7.71
C ILE A 353 -2.36 6.01 -7.86
N LEU A 354 -1.21 6.04 -7.17
CA LEU A 354 -0.27 4.93 -7.08
C LEU A 354 -0.73 3.96 -5.98
N GLY A 355 -1.67 3.08 -6.35
CA GLY A 355 -2.34 2.15 -5.45
C GLY A 355 -1.51 0.91 -5.09
N CYS A 356 -0.20 1.06 -4.98
CA CYS A 356 0.73 0.06 -4.49
C CYS A 356 2.00 0.73 -3.97
N THR A 357 2.51 0.29 -2.83
CA THR A 357 3.72 0.80 -2.18
C THR A 357 4.99 0.65 -3.01
N HIS A 358 4.99 -0.22 -4.03
CA HIS A 358 6.13 -0.43 -4.91
C HIS A 358 6.23 0.63 -6.03
N TYR A 359 5.13 1.26 -6.41
CA TYR A 359 5.11 2.14 -7.59
C TYR A 359 5.82 3.48 -7.39
N PRO A 360 5.83 4.11 -6.18
CA PRO A 360 6.61 5.31 -5.94
C PRO A 360 8.11 5.16 -6.22
N PHE A 361 8.68 3.94 -6.14
CA PHE A 361 10.06 3.68 -6.56
C PHE A 361 10.32 4.01 -8.05
N LEU A 362 9.27 4.00 -8.88
CA LEU A 362 9.34 4.30 -10.31
C LEU A 362 8.74 5.67 -10.65
N LEU A 363 8.50 6.56 -9.68
CA LEU A 363 7.83 7.84 -9.89
C LEU A 363 8.54 8.70 -10.95
N ASN A 364 9.86 8.75 -10.95
CA ASN A 364 10.63 9.47 -11.97
C ASN A 364 10.39 8.88 -13.37
N THR A 365 10.44 7.55 -13.52
CA THR A 365 10.14 6.87 -14.79
C THR A 365 8.71 7.13 -15.25
N LEU A 366 7.74 7.15 -14.35
CA LEU A 366 6.34 7.43 -14.65
C LEU A 366 6.14 8.89 -15.09
N ASN A 367 6.78 9.85 -14.43
CA ASN A 367 6.76 11.26 -14.80
C ASN A 367 7.39 11.49 -16.18
N ASP A 368 8.56 10.91 -16.44
CA ASP A 368 9.22 11.01 -17.76
C ASP A 368 8.31 10.42 -18.84
N ALA A 369 7.69 9.27 -18.58
CA ALA A 369 6.80 8.62 -19.53
C ALA A 369 5.52 9.46 -19.81
N ILE A 370 4.93 10.12 -18.84
CA ILE A 370 3.79 11.03 -19.04
C ILE A 370 4.17 12.20 -19.94
N GLU A 371 5.34 12.80 -19.72
CA GLU A 371 5.80 13.92 -20.56
C GLU A 371 6.13 13.48 -21.99
N GLU A 372 6.71 12.29 -22.18
CA GLU A 372 6.90 11.69 -23.49
C GLU A 372 5.56 11.46 -24.20
N LEU A 373 4.57 10.88 -23.49
CA LEU A 373 3.24 10.58 -24.04
C LEU A 373 2.46 11.85 -24.39
N ARG A 374 2.56 12.90 -23.57
CA ARG A 374 1.95 14.21 -23.85
C ARG A 374 2.42 14.78 -25.19
N ASN A 375 3.69 14.54 -25.54
CA ASN A 375 4.33 15.05 -26.75
C ASN A 375 4.39 14.03 -27.89
N TYR A 376 3.85 12.80 -27.70
CA TYR A 376 3.96 11.74 -28.69
C TYR A 376 3.09 12.02 -29.92
N ARG A 377 3.73 11.95 -31.10
CA ARG A 377 3.07 12.19 -32.38
C ARG A 377 3.01 10.93 -33.23
N ASP A 378 1.90 10.75 -33.94
CA ASP A 378 1.75 9.70 -34.96
C ASP A 378 2.57 10.01 -36.21
N LYS A 379 2.47 9.12 -37.20
CA LYS A 379 3.17 9.26 -38.46
C LYS A 379 2.72 10.49 -39.29
N GLU A 380 1.52 10.98 -39.01
CA GLU A 380 0.92 12.18 -39.61
C GLU A 380 1.26 13.46 -38.81
N GLY A 381 2.05 13.35 -37.75
CA GLY A 381 2.47 14.46 -36.90
C GLY A 381 1.43 14.93 -35.88
N ARG A 382 0.31 14.21 -35.71
CA ARG A 382 -0.77 14.55 -34.73
C ARG A 382 -0.41 14.04 -33.34
N LEU A 383 -0.72 14.82 -32.34
CA LEU A 383 -0.59 14.38 -30.94
C LEU A 383 -1.58 13.23 -30.65
N VAL A 384 -1.06 12.08 -30.22
CA VAL A 384 -1.87 10.87 -30.01
C VAL A 384 -2.75 10.97 -28.76
N TYR A 385 -2.30 11.72 -27.76
CA TYR A 385 -2.97 11.91 -26.46
C TYR A 385 -3.43 13.35 -26.23
N GLU A 386 -3.63 14.13 -27.30
CA GLU A 386 -4.11 15.50 -27.21
C GLU A 386 -5.46 15.55 -26.48
N GLY A 387 -5.56 16.39 -25.44
CA GLY A 387 -6.77 16.54 -24.64
C GLY A 387 -7.10 15.35 -23.70
N LEU A 388 -6.30 14.28 -23.73
CA LEU A 388 -6.51 13.12 -22.85
C LEU A 388 -5.74 13.23 -21.53
N ILE A 389 -4.63 13.97 -21.50
CA ILE A 389 -3.82 14.23 -20.31
C ILE A 389 -4.03 15.69 -19.90
N HIS A 390 -4.49 15.92 -18.67
CA HIS A 390 -4.72 17.28 -18.16
C HIS A 390 -3.39 18.06 -18.12
N PRO A 391 -3.37 19.38 -18.40
CA PRO A 391 -2.14 20.19 -18.28
C PRO A 391 -1.49 20.10 -16.89
N GLU A 392 -2.30 20.13 -15.83
CA GLU A 392 -1.88 20.00 -14.42
C GLU A 392 -1.97 18.55 -13.93
N PHE A 393 -1.49 17.62 -14.74
CA PHE A 393 -1.48 16.20 -14.35
C PHE A 393 -0.48 15.94 -13.23
N GLU A 394 -0.89 15.13 -12.24
CA GLU A 394 -0.03 14.69 -11.14
C GLU A 394 -0.29 13.24 -10.76
N PHE A 395 0.76 12.54 -10.33
CA PHE A 395 0.63 11.30 -9.57
C PHE A 395 0.31 11.61 -8.11
N ILE A 396 -0.55 10.78 -7.50
CA ILE A 396 -0.86 10.82 -6.07
C ILE A 396 -0.21 9.61 -5.41
N ASP A 397 0.74 9.87 -4.51
CA ASP A 397 1.26 8.88 -3.57
C ASP A 397 0.44 8.96 -2.27
N PRO A 398 -0.25 7.88 -1.86
CA PRO A 398 -1.04 7.87 -0.64
C PRO A 398 -0.23 8.07 0.65
N ALA A 399 1.08 7.82 0.64
CA ALA A 399 1.91 7.77 1.85
C ALA A 399 1.90 9.07 2.66
N VAL A 400 1.96 10.24 2.00
CA VAL A 400 1.97 11.56 2.66
C VAL A 400 0.69 11.77 3.48
N PHE A 401 -0.45 11.47 2.89
CA PHE A 401 -1.75 11.63 3.58
C PHE A 401 -1.98 10.56 4.65
N THR A 402 -1.39 9.38 4.49
CA THR A 402 -1.36 8.36 5.55
C THR A 402 -0.60 8.86 6.77
N ALA A 403 0.52 9.54 6.58
CA ALA A 403 1.27 10.17 7.68
C ALA A 403 0.44 11.27 8.35
N LEU A 404 -0.20 12.14 7.57
CA LEU A 404 -1.06 13.21 8.12
C LEU A 404 -2.24 12.65 8.92
N GLU A 405 -2.91 11.62 8.41
CA GLU A 405 -4.02 10.95 9.11
C GLU A 405 -3.53 10.28 10.40
N CYS A 406 -2.36 9.61 10.36
CA CYS A 406 -1.75 9.01 11.54
C CYS A 406 -1.45 10.07 12.62
N TYR A 407 -0.84 11.18 12.25
CA TYR A 407 -0.54 12.27 13.18
C TYR A 407 -1.81 12.87 13.78
N ASN A 408 -2.80 13.19 12.96
CA ASN A 408 -4.06 13.77 13.44
C ASN A 408 -4.81 12.83 14.37
N THR A 409 -4.88 11.53 14.05
CA THR A 409 -5.50 10.51 14.91
C THR A 409 -4.79 10.42 16.27
N LEU A 410 -3.46 10.36 16.29
CA LEU A 410 -2.68 10.33 17.54
C LEU A 410 -2.84 11.61 18.36
N ARG A 411 -2.92 12.76 17.71
CA ARG A 411 -3.13 14.04 18.38
C ARG A 411 -4.51 14.16 18.99
N GLU A 412 -5.56 13.80 18.28
CA GLU A 412 -6.95 13.82 18.73
C GLU A 412 -7.17 12.89 19.94
N ASP A 413 -6.53 11.73 19.92
CA ASP A 413 -6.60 10.76 21.01
C ASP A 413 -5.62 11.06 22.16
N ASN A 414 -4.83 12.14 22.08
CA ASN A 414 -3.75 12.47 23.02
C ASN A 414 -2.71 11.37 23.18
N ASN A 415 -2.40 10.66 22.10
CA ASN A 415 -1.49 9.53 22.04
C ASN A 415 -0.15 9.83 21.35
N LEU A 416 0.12 11.11 20.95
CA LEU A 416 1.46 11.50 20.50
C LEU A 416 2.49 11.27 21.59
N ALA A 417 3.71 10.89 21.21
CA ALA A 417 4.81 10.74 22.16
C ALA A 417 5.16 12.10 22.77
N LEU A 418 5.33 12.10 24.11
CA LEU A 418 5.70 13.32 24.85
C LEU A 418 7.21 13.58 24.88
N ASN A 419 8.01 12.67 24.31
CA ASN A 419 9.47 12.71 24.32
C ASN A 419 10.01 13.37 23.06
N THR A 420 11.08 14.16 23.22
CA THR A 420 11.83 14.75 22.11
C THR A 420 13.05 13.91 21.70
N THR A 421 13.30 12.79 22.40
CA THR A 421 14.36 11.85 22.06
C THR A 421 13.84 10.86 21.05
N GLU A 422 14.67 10.56 20.05
CA GLU A 422 14.36 9.58 19.01
C GLU A 422 13.85 8.26 19.61
N GLY A 423 12.71 7.80 19.09
CA GLY A 423 12.09 6.56 19.51
C GLY A 423 12.81 5.32 18.97
N LYS A 424 12.63 4.20 19.66
CA LYS A 424 13.17 2.90 19.24
C LYS A 424 12.51 2.42 17.95
N PHE A 425 13.29 1.78 17.08
CA PHE A 425 12.76 1.06 15.93
C PHE A 425 12.93 -0.45 16.12
N GLU A 426 11.87 -1.21 15.79
CA GLU A 426 11.89 -2.67 15.72
C GLU A 426 11.38 -3.12 14.35
N GLY A 427 12.11 -4.00 13.67
CA GLY A 427 11.76 -4.53 12.35
C GLY A 427 11.59 -6.04 12.39
N TYR A 428 10.48 -6.53 11.85
CA TYR A 428 10.12 -7.94 11.79
C TYR A 428 9.76 -8.37 10.38
N ILE A 429 9.99 -9.65 10.08
CA ILE A 429 9.68 -10.26 8.79
C ILE A 429 9.06 -11.62 9.00
N SER A 430 8.06 -11.96 8.21
CA SER A 430 7.54 -13.32 8.20
C SER A 430 8.46 -14.25 7.41
N VAL A 431 8.61 -15.45 7.91
CA VAL A 431 9.37 -16.54 7.27
C VAL A 431 8.57 -17.83 7.38
N PRO A 432 8.81 -18.83 6.50
CA PRO A 432 8.21 -20.17 6.66
C PRO A 432 8.51 -20.75 8.04
N ALA A 433 7.52 -21.34 8.68
CA ALA A 433 7.70 -22.01 9.96
C ALA A 433 8.64 -23.22 9.81
N TYR A 434 9.47 -23.45 10.81
CA TYR A 434 10.39 -24.57 10.82
C TYR A 434 9.63 -25.92 10.85
N GLY A 435 10.11 -26.89 10.07
CA GLY A 435 9.55 -28.23 10.03
C GLY A 435 8.39 -28.41 9.05
N LEU A 436 8.10 -27.42 8.22
CA LEU A 436 7.22 -27.62 7.06
C LEU A 436 7.81 -28.70 6.13
N PRO A 437 6.95 -29.57 5.55
CA PRO A 437 7.38 -30.52 4.52
C PRO A 437 8.07 -29.83 3.34
N SER A 438 9.04 -30.49 2.72
CA SER A 438 9.82 -29.91 1.61
C SER A 438 8.97 -29.56 0.39
N GLU A 439 7.86 -30.24 0.16
CA GLU A 439 6.87 -29.93 -0.88
C GLU A 439 6.12 -28.62 -0.66
N CYS A 440 6.14 -28.10 0.56
CA CYS A 440 5.58 -26.79 0.88
C CYS A 440 6.52 -25.63 0.53
N LEU A 441 7.78 -25.92 0.20
CA LEU A 441 8.83 -24.93 -0.05
C LEU A 441 9.30 -24.99 -1.50
N ASP A 442 9.73 -23.84 -2.02
CA ASP A 442 10.44 -23.74 -3.30
C ASP A 442 11.95 -24.05 -3.13
N SER A 443 12.71 -23.97 -4.24
CA SER A 443 14.16 -24.21 -4.24
C SER A 443 14.95 -23.21 -3.39
N ASP A 444 14.41 -22.03 -3.14
CA ASP A 444 15.04 -20.95 -2.38
C ASP A 444 14.62 -21.00 -0.89
N GLY A 445 13.74 -21.95 -0.51
CA GLY A 445 13.26 -22.17 0.85
C GLY A 445 12.09 -21.26 1.25
N ASN A 446 11.46 -20.55 0.30
CA ASN A 446 10.22 -19.82 0.52
C ASN A 446 9.02 -20.74 0.40
N LEU A 447 7.82 -20.29 0.79
CA LEU A 447 6.60 -21.04 0.54
C LEU A 447 6.38 -21.21 -0.98
N SER A 448 6.20 -22.47 -1.43
CA SER A 448 5.86 -22.75 -2.83
C SER A 448 4.53 -22.10 -3.21
N TYR A 449 4.34 -21.81 -4.49
CA TYR A 449 3.11 -21.18 -5.00
C TYR A 449 1.87 -21.96 -4.61
N ASP A 450 1.88 -23.26 -4.91
CA ASP A 450 0.75 -24.14 -4.66
C ASP A 450 0.41 -24.24 -3.17
N PHE A 451 1.42 -24.34 -2.31
CA PHE A 451 1.19 -24.35 -0.86
C PHE A 451 0.70 -22.98 -0.38
N LYS A 452 1.32 -21.88 -0.80
CA LYS A 452 0.97 -20.53 -0.38
C LYS A 452 -0.51 -20.21 -0.61
N TYR A 453 -1.01 -20.47 -1.81
CA TYR A 453 -2.40 -20.19 -2.20
C TYR A 453 -3.34 -21.38 -2.01
N GLY A 454 -2.82 -22.56 -1.69
CA GLY A 454 -3.59 -23.76 -1.35
C GLY A 454 -4.07 -23.82 0.09
N ARG A 455 -3.53 -22.98 0.99
CA ARG A 455 -3.90 -22.98 2.42
C ARG A 455 -5.37 -22.61 2.64
N GLU A 456 -5.94 -23.16 3.71
CA GLU A 456 -7.31 -22.89 4.12
C GLU A 456 -7.34 -21.97 5.35
N HIS A 457 -8.39 -21.15 5.44
CA HIS A 457 -8.65 -20.27 6.58
C HIS A 457 -9.24 -21.07 7.77
N ALA A 458 -9.34 -20.42 8.92
CA ALA A 458 -9.92 -20.95 10.15
C ALA A 458 -9.18 -22.16 10.78
N THR A 459 -7.94 -22.43 10.35
CA THR A 459 -7.10 -23.47 10.95
C THR A 459 -6.31 -22.93 12.15
N GLU A 460 -5.73 -23.85 12.97
CA GLU A 460 -4.77 -23.51 14.02
C GLU A 460 -3.31 -23.68 13.54
N ASP A 461 -3.10 -23.85 12.22
CA ASP A 461 -1.79 -24.11 11.66
C ASP A 461 -0.94 -22.83 11.65
N ILE A 462 0.28 -22.95 12.18
CA ILE A 462 1.28 -21.92 12.07
C ILE A 462 2.21 -22.28 10.91
N THR A 463 1.94 -21.72 9.75
CA THR A 463 2.73 -21.95 8.53
C THR A 463 3.81 -20.89 8.31
N THR A 464 3.69 -19.74 8.97
CA THR A 464 4.66 -18.64 8.97
C THR A 464 4.87 -18.14 10.40
N VAL A 465 6.06 -17.63 10.66
CA VAL A 465 6.44 -17.02 11.95
C VAL A 465 7.11 -15.66 11.72
N PHE A 466 6.96 -14.76 12.66
CA PHE A 466 7.55 -13.42 12.60
C PHE A 466 8.84 -13.39 13.41
N VAL A 467 9.93 -13.04 12.74
CA VAL A 467 11.28 -12.96 13.32
C VAL A 467 11.89 -11.57 13.09
N PRO A 468 12.87 -11.13 13.89
CA PRO A 468 13.54 -9.85 13.64
C PRO A 468 14.21 -9.80 12.26
N PHE A 469 14.31 -8.62 11.67
CA PHE A 469 15.11 -8.38 10.48
C PHE A 469 16.55 -8.90 10.67
N SER A 470 17.14 -9.40 9.60
CA SER A 470 18.54 -9.80 9.57
C SER A 470 19.00 -9.92 8.11
N LYS A 471 20.33 -9.92 7.88
CA LYS A 471 20.94 -10.21 6.55
C LYS A 471 20.50 -11.54 5.93
N ARG A 472 20.04 -12.46 6.75
CA ARG A 472 19.53 -13.76 6.26
C ARG A 472 18.25 -13.62 5.45
N TYR A 473 17.40 -12.63 5.80
CA TYR A 473 16.03 -12.49 5.25
C TYR A 473 15.89 -11.28 4.34
N LEU A 474 16.81 -10.31 4.42
CA LEU A 474 16.90 -9.15 3.53
C LEU A 474 18.15 -9.33 2.68
N ASP A 475 17.97 -9.69 1.40
CA ASP A 475 19.07 -9.86 0.47
C ASP A 475 19.76 -8.52 0.13
N GLU A 476 21.01 -8.60 -0.34
CA GLU A 476 21.85 -7.43 -0.61
C GLU A 476 21.22 -6.47 -1.63
N GLN A 477 20.51 -6.99 -2.63
CA GLN A 477 19.87 -6.20 -3.66
C GLN A 477 18.69 -5.39 -3.09
N THR A 478 17.87 -6.02 -2.23
CA THR A 478 16.80 -5.36 -1.49
C THR A 478 17.36 -4.27 -0.59
N LEU A 479 18.44 -4.56 0.16
CA LEU A 479 19.10 -3.59 1.04
C LEU A 479 19.65 -2.40 0.26
N GLN A 480 20.31 -2.64 -0.88
CA GLN A 480 20.82 -1.57 -1.72
C GLN A 480 19.73 -0.68 -2.30
N ARG A 481 18.58 -1.25 -2.68
CA ARG A 481 17.42 -0.49 -3.12
C ARG A 481 16.88 0.40 -2.00
N ILE A 482 16.73 -0.14 -0.79
CA ILE A 482 16.28 0.61 0.38
C ILE A 482 17.27 1.73 0.69
N GLU A 483 18.58 1.46 0.74
CA GLU A 483 19.63 2.46 0.99
C GLU A 483 19.57 3.63 0.00
N ASN A 484 19.41 3.33 -1.28
CA ASN A 484 19.42 4.36 -2.33
C ASN A 484 18.13 5.20 -2.37
N MET A 485 17.00 4.65 -1.97
CA MET A 485 15.69 5.28 -2.20
C MET A 485 14.96 5.67 -0.91
N LEU A 486 15.28 5.04 0.21
CA LEU A 486 14.63 5.20 1.50
C LEU A 486 15.69 5.34 2.61
N PRO A 487 16.50 6.41 2.58
CA PRO A 487 17.68 6.53 3.45
C PRO A 487 17.34 6.53 4.95
N LEU A 488 16.21 7.13 5.37
CA LEU A 488 15.84 7.15 6.79
C LEU A 488 15.39 5.76 7.26
N SER A 489 14.62 5.05 6.45
CA SER A 489 14.23 3.66 6.72
C SER A 489 15.45 2.73 6.74
N TYR A 490 16.41 2.95 5.84
CA TYR A 490 17.66 2.19 5.81
C TYR A 490 18.46 2.36 7.10
N GLU A 491 18.63 3.59 7.59
CA GLU A 491 19.34 3.84 8.86
C GLU A 491 18.66 3.13 10.05
N LYS A 492 17.32 2.99 10.03
CA LYS A 492 16.60 2.21 11.05
C LYS A 492 16.84 0.71 10.93
N ILE A 493 16.91 0.20 9.70
CA ILE A 493 17.11 -1.23 9.43
C ILE A 493 18.57 -1.66 9.65
N LYS A 494 19.53 -0.79 9.39
CA LYS A 494 20.97 -1.04 9.46
C LYS A 494 21.40 -1.70 10.76
N GLN A 495 20.83 -1.31 11.90
CA GLN A 495 21.12 -1.91 13.21
C GLN A 495 20.84 -3.43 13.31
N PHE A 496 20.04 -4.00 12.39
CA PHE A 496 19.71 -5.43 12.37
C PHE A 496 20.57 -6.23 11.39
N ILE A 497 21.34 -5.53 10.54
CA ILE A 497 22.11 -6.15 9.46
C ILE A 497 23.63 -5.94 9.62
N GLU A 498 24.07 -5.08 10.51
CA GLU A 498 25.47 -4.97 10.95
C GLU A 498 25.80 -6.03 12.00
#